data_14944d1f7d68704f369d40a4f6aeda2b
#
_entry.id   14944d1f7d68704f369d40a4f6aeda2b
#
_cell.length_a   1.000
_cell.length_b   1.000
_cell.length_c   1.000
_cell.angle_alpha   90.00
_cell.angle_beta   90.00
_cell.angle_gamma   90.00
#
_symmetry.space_group_name_H-M   'P 1'
#
loop_
_entity.id
_entity.type
_entity.pdbx_description
1 polymer ?
#
loop_
_entity_poly.entity_id
_entity_poly.type
_entity_poly.pdbx_seq_one_letter_code
_entity_poly.pdbx_strand_id
1 'polypeptide(L)'
;MQFSSFRTETLSFRSLFGNGLFYTVPTFQSDYNCSLKVLDELWADVISAVDSDEKYYQGIVLLKEHDSRNIEVLLDQQKLTALTLLVLSVIQNLKSLVDDQEDAEQNLVRINQIWHSFISNLDPVTLKERYKLSLNKHDNDYFFNKLVYPLKEQKNLKKDDNKLYKFFLWFDNKVSVLLQGVNSDKGQFLASFVESLSDSLFFTVITINDDNEAYKVLGTLNTSHSTNAVIDLLKNYLLSEVDAQCTDLNEVAVLEKKWDFMVNRLHDSKFLDYVRDYWNSKYNYIRASELLTTVKKEVVNSSVIATFIDGLTYELDNYLDLIHPHESSYDERNKSNLNILKKLKVSQAYALLLCAKRKLSANDFSKLLTQIVSVSFRFESFCLDSLLDFEKDCGFIVSKLNSGKQYKIEDAIYYLRQKYKVNSSL
;
A
#
# COMPACT_ATOMS: atom_id res chain seq x y z
N MET A 1 15.09 29.01 -7.44
CA MET A 1 14.88 27.60 -7.80
C MET A 1 14.69 26.87 -6.47
N GLN A 2 13.48 26.47 -6.13
CA GLN A 2 13.26 25.53 -5.02
C GLN A 2 13.80 24.18 -5.49
N PHE A 3 14.85 23.71 -4.86
CA PHE A 3 15.34 22.36 -5.07
C PHE A 3 14.20 21.38 -4.68
N SER A 4 14.02 20.34 -5.47
CA SER A 4 13.08 19.26 -5.16
C SER A 4 13.43 18.72 -3.78
N SER A 5 12.44 18.68 -2.90
CA SER A 5 12.54 18.29 -1.51
C SER A 5 12.69 16.76 -1.33
N PHE A 6 12.91 16.00 -2.40
CA PHE A 6 13.16 14.56 -2.35
C PHE A 6 14.52 14.20 -2.97
N ARG A 7 15.15 13.18 -2.42
CA ARG A 7 16.42 12.60 -2.87
C ARG A 7 16.17 11.17 -3.36
N THR A 8 16.79 10.81 -4.48
CA THR A 8 16.71 9.45 -5.03
C THR A 8 18.11 8.87 -5.17
N GLU A 9 18.31 7.67 -4.64
CA GLU A 9 19.57 6.95 -4.64
C GLU A 9 19.34 5.47 -4.95
N THR A 10 20.35 4.80 -5.49
CA THR A 10 20.35 3.33 -5.60
C THR A 10 21.27 2.78 -4.54
N LEU A 11 20.71 2.05 -3.58
CA LEU A 11 21.45 1.50 -2.44
C LEU A 11 21.37 -0.02 -2.41
N SER A 12 22.47 -0.68 -2.04
CA SER A 12 22.42 -2.11 -1.71
C SER A 12 21.75 -2.30 -0.34
N PHE A 13 21.30 -3.53 -0.05
CA PHE A 13 20.75 -3.88 1.26
C PHE A 13 21.76 -3.58 2.38
N ARG A 14 23.05 -3.86 2.14
CA ARG A 14 24.14 -3.45 3.04
C ARG A 14 24.15 -1.94 3.29
N SER A 15 24.12 -1.14 2.23
CA SER A 15 24.16 0.32 2.35
C SER A 15 22.92 0.87 3.04
N LEU A 16 21.77 0.25 2.80
CA LEU A 16 20.50 0.64 3.41
C LEU A 16 20.49 0.37 4.93
N PHE A 17 21.00 -0.78 5.39
CA PHE A 17 21.01 -1.12 6.82
C PHE A 17 22.33 -0.78 7.53
N GLY A 18 23.45 -0.66 6.80
CA GLY A 18 24.75 -0.36 7.37
C GLY A 18 25.04 1.12 7.66
N ASN A 19 24.10 2.02 7.36
CA ASN A 19 24.28 3.48 7.39
C ASN A 19 24.07 4.15 8.76
N GLY A 20 23.78 3.38 9.81
CA GLY A 20 23.53 3.91 11.17
C GLY A 20 22.16 4.56 11.35
N LEU A 21 21.26 4.45 10.37
CA LEU A 21 19.88 4.92 10.44
C LEU A 21 18.98 3.89 11.15
N PHE A 22 17.85 4.38 11.67
CA PHE A 22 16.82 3.60 12.32
C PHE A 22 15.52 3.77 11.58
N TYR A 23 15.00 2.65 11.08
CA TYR A 23 13.81 2.58 10.26
C TYR A 23 12.61 2.22 11.13
N THR A 24 11.55 2.98 11.02
CA THR A 24 10.31 2.73 11.74
C THR A 24 9.17 2.62 10.75
N VAL A 25 8.42 1.52 10.82
CA VAL A 25 7.16 1.39 10.11
C VAL A 25 6.11 2.18 10.89
N PRO A 26 5.43 3.16 10.26
CA PRO A 26 4.41 3.96 10.93
C PRO A 26 3.30 3.10 11.54
N THR A 27 2.75 3.55 12.67
CA THR A 27 1.70 2.81 13.40
C THR A 27 0.40 2.67 12.63
N PHE A 28 0.17 3.51 11.65
CA PHE A 28 -1.02 3.49 10.79
C PHE A 28 -0.92 2.52 9.61
N GLN A 29 0.28 2.02 9.30
CA GLN A 29 0.41 1.02 8.26
C GLN A 29 -0.15 -0.32 8.72
N SER A 30 -0.77 -1.04 7.78
CA SER A 30 -1.35 -2.36 8.02
C SER A 30 -0.32 -3.35 8.56
N ASP A 31 -0.80 -4.32 9.32
CA ASP A 31 0.02 -5.39 9.87
C ASP A 31 0.78 -6.15 8.76
N TYR A 32 1.91 -6.73 9.13
CA TYR A 32 2.71 -7.53 8.21
C TYR A 32 1.89 -8.68 7.61
N ASN A 33 1.61 -8.61 6.34
CA ASN A 33 0.75 -9.55 5.62
C ASN A 33 1.34 -9.93 4.25
N CYS A 34 2.55 -10.48 4.27
CA CYS A 34 3.17 -11.03 3.09
C CYS A 34 2.47 -12.35 2.68
N SER A 35 2.38 -12.64 1.39
CA SER A 35 1.92 -13.95 0.91
C SER A 35 3.11 -14.89 0.72
N LEU A 36 2.89 -16.19 0.85
CA LEU A 36 3.93 -17.20 0.56
C LEU A 36 4.50 -17.05 -0.85
N LYS A 37 3.67 -16.66 -1.81
CA LYS A 37 4.12 -16.41 -3.19
C LYS A 37 5.17 -15.30 -3.27
N VAL A 38 4.96 -14.19 -2.56
CA VAL A 38 5.92 -13.07 -2.51
C VAL A 38 7.22 -13.50 -1.82
N LEU A 39 7.13 -14.35 -0.78
CA LEU A 39 8.33 -14.89 -0.13
C LEU A 39 9.08 -15.86 -1.04
N ASP A 40 8.38 -16.72 -1.80
CA ASP A 40 9.01 -17.60 -2.78
C ASP A 40 9.71 -16.81 -3.91
N GLU A 41 9.08 -15.74 -4.40
CA GLU A 41 9.68 -14.81 -5.38
C GLU A 41 10.93 -14.14 -4.80
N LEU A 42 10.84 -13.58 -3.59
CA LEU A 42 11.99 -12.96 -2.92
C LEU A 42 13.13 -13.96 -2.69
N TRP A 43 12.81 -15.18 -2.28
CA TRP A 43 13.81 -16.22 -2.08
C TRP A 43 14.51 -16.61 -3.38
N ALA A 44 13.74 -16.75 -4.47
CA ALA A 44 14.31 -17.00 -5.79
C ALA A 44 15.26 -15.89 -6.25
N ASP A 45 14.87 -14.64 -6.00
CA ASP A 45 15.70 -13.46 -6.27
C ASP A 45 17.00 -13.49 -5.45
N VAL A 46 16.90 -13.80 -4.15
CA VAL A 46 18.05 -13.93 -3.25
C VAL A 46 19.02 -15.00 -3.74
N ILE A 47 18.53 -16.18 -4.06
CA ILE A 47 19.38 -17.28 -4.55
C ILE A 47 20.03 -16.90 -5.90
N SER A 48 19.26 -16.32 -6.82
CA SER A 48 19.81 -15.86 -8.10
C SER A 48 20.91 -14.80 -7.92
N ALA A 49 20.72 -13.88 -6.99
CA ALA A 49 21.69 -12.83 -6.69
C ALA A 49 22.98 -13.39 -6.05
N VAL A 50 22.85 -14.41 -5.18
CA VAL A 50 24.01 -15.04 -4.53
C VAL A 50 24.78 -15.94 -5.49
N ASP A 51 24.08 -16.69 -6.35
CA ASP A 51 24.71 -17.66 -7.26
C ASP A 51 25.40 -16.99 -8.46
N SER A 52 24.86 -15.87 -8.96
CA SER A 52 25.37 -15.19 -10.18
C SER A 52 26.41 -14.11 -9.90
N ASP A 53 26.56 -13.66 -8.65
CA ASP A 53 27.33 -12.47 -8.26
C ASP A 53 26.89 -11.20 -9.03
N GLU A 54 25.66 -11.21 -9.57
CA GLU A 54 25.07 -10.10 -10.30
C GLU A 54 24.21 -9.24 -9.38
N LYS A 55 24.11 -7.95 -9.73
CA LYS A 55 23.26 -7.00 -9.02
C LYS A 55 21.78 -7.27 -9.35
N TYR A 56 20.99 -7.52 -8.31
CA TYR A 56 19.57 -7.82 -8.44
C TYR A 56 18.69 -6.68 -7.89
N TYR A 57 17.86 -6.14 -8.76
CA TYR A 57 16.99 -5.02 -8.39
C TYR A 57 15.71 -5.49 -7.70
N GLN A 58 15.47 -4.99 -6.49
CA GLN A 58 14.36 -5.41 -5.63
C GLN A 58 13.15 -4.46 -5.65
N GLY A 59 13.28 -3.28 -6.26
CA GLY A 59 12.19 -2.31 -6.34
C GLY A 59 12.46 -0.99 -5.63
N ILE A 60 11.39 -0.28 -5.29
CA ILE A 60 11.43 1.07 -4.75
C ILE A 60 11.09 1.05 -3.27
N VAL A 61 11.94 1.66 -2.44
CA VAL A 61 11.67 1.95 -1.03
C VAL A 61 11.42 3.45 -0.89
N LEU A 62 10.27 3.84 -0.33
CA LEU A 62 9.97 5.24 -0.03
C LEU A 62 10.18 5.48 1.46
N LEU A 63 11.02 6.44 1.77
CA LEU A 63 11.42 6.82 3.10
C LEU A 63 11.03 8.26 3.39
N LYS A 64 10.59 8.54 4.62
CA LYS A 64 10.38 9.90 5.12
C LYS A 64 11.38 10.17 6.24
N GLU A 65 12.14 11.24 6.09
CA GLU A 65 13.10 11.68 7.08
C GLU A 65 12.43 12.51 8.16
N HIS A 66 12.54 12.07 9.43
CA HIS A 66 12.11 12.88 10.58
C HIS A 66 13.26 13.69 11.14
N ASP A 67 14.43 13.07 11.25
CA ASP A 67 15.67 13.69 11.65
C ASP A 67 16.85 12.93 11.04
N SER A 68 18.07 13.33 11.35
CA SER A 68 19.30 12.78 10.77
C SER A 68 19.52 11.28 11.00
N ARG A 69 18.74 10.63 11.86
CA ARG A 69 18.89 9.19 12.18
C ARG A 69 17.58 8.42 12.17
N ASN A 70 16.43 9.08 12.28
CA ASN A 70 15.12 8.45 12.38
C ASN A 70 14.35 8.60 11.07
N ILE A 71 14.06 7.48 10.45
CA ILE A 71 13.47 7.37 9.12
C ILE A 71 12.18 6.55 9.21
N GLU A 72 11.09 7.06 8.68
CA GLU A 72 9.87 6.27 8.46
C GLU A 72 9.90 5.54 7.12
N VAL A 73 9.47 4.28 7.13
CA VAL A 73 9.30 3.46 5.92
C VAL A 73 7.86 3.58 5.44
N LEU A 74 7.65 4.32 4.35
CA LEU A 74 6.30 4.54 3.78
C LEU A 74 5.92 3.52 2.70
N LEU A 75 6.91 2.93 2.04
CA LEU A 75 6.68 1.92 0.99
C LEU A 75 7.71 0.80 1.10
N ASP A 76 7.26 -0.41 0.81
CA ASP A 76 8.02 -1.67 0.75
C ASP A 76 8.52 -2.18 2.12
N GLN A 77 7.81 -1.83 3.20
CA GLN A 77 8.05 -2.37 4.54
C GLN A 77 8.08 -3.91 4.56
N GLN A 78 7.27 -4.55 3.70
CA GLN A 78 7.14 -6.01 3.70
C GLN A 78 8.44 -6.70 3.26
N LYS A 79 9.12 -6.19 2.24
CA LYS A 79 10.42 -6.74 1.82
C LYS A 79 11.52 -6.49 2.84
N LEU A 80 11.57 -5.26 3.42
CA LEU A 80 12.56 -4.96 4.45
C LEU A 80 12.37 -5.86 5.68
N THR A 81 11.12 -6.10 6.10
CA THR A 81 10.81 -7.05 7.17
C THR A 81 11.20 -8.48 6.79
N ALA A 82 10.85 -8.93 5.57
CA ALA A 82 11.20 -10.27 5.09
C ALA A 82 12.71 -10.51 5.06
N LEU A 83 13.49 -9.53 4.57
CA LEU A 83 14.97 -9.61 4.59
C LEU A 83 15.53 -9.62 6.01
N THR A 84 14.93 -8.87 6.93
CA THR A 84 15.32 -8.91 8.35
C THR A 84 15.02 -10.29 8.96
N LEU A 85 13.86 -10.90 8.65
CA LEU A 85 13.53 -12.26 9.07
C LEU A 85 14.49 -13.30 8.49
N LEU A 86 14.91 -13.14 7.23
CA LEU A 86 15.92 -13.99 6.61
C LEU A 86 17.26 -13.88 7.34
N VAL A 87 17.74 -12.67 7.65
CA VAL A 87 18.98 -12.49 8.43
C VAL A 87 18.87 -13.12 9.81
N LEU A 88 17.71 -12.97 10.48
CA LEU A 88 17.47 -13.62 11.78
C LEU A 88 17.48 -15.14 11.67
N SER A 89 16.99 -15.70 10.56
CA SER A 89 17.05 -17.15 10.33
C SER A 89 18.48 -17.66 10.10
N VAL A 90 19.33 -16.88 9.44
CA VAL A 90 20.75 -17.20 9.34
C VAL A 90 21.43 -17.18 10.72
N ILE A 91 21.13 -16.16 11.55
CA ILE A 91 21.62 -16.10 12.93
C ILE A 91 21.17 -17.32 13.74
N GLN A 92 19.92 -17.78 13.59
CA GLN A 92 19.41 -18.98 14.24
C GLN A 92 20.19 -20.23 13.81
N ASN A 93 20.48 -20.38 12.53
CA ASN A 93 21.28 -21.52 12.03
C ASN A 93 22.74 -21.46 12.51
N LEU A 94 23.37 -20.26 12.54
CA LEU A 94 24.69 -20.10 13.15
C LEU A 94 24.70 -20.47 14.64
N LYS A 95 23.64 -20.10 15.37
CA LYS A 95 23.47 -20.47 16.77
C LYS A 95 23.36 -22.00 16.94
N SER A 96 22.62 -22.68 16.07
CA SER A 96 22.56 -24.13 16.12
C SER A 96 23.95 -24.79 15.94
N LEU A 97 24.79 -24.23 15.05
CA LEU A 97 26.19 -24.69 14.92
C LEU A 97 27.01 -24.46 16.20
N VAL A 98 26.80 -23.32 16.91
CA VAL A 98 27.41 -23.07 18.20
C VAL A 98 26.99 -24.09 19.25
N ASP A 99 25.69 -24.40 19.32
CA ASP A 99 25.12 -25.38 20.26
C ASP A 99 25.67 -26.80 19.98
N ASP A 100 25.89 -27.11 18.69
CA ASP A 100 26.48 -28.37 18.22
C ASP A 100 28.04 -28.38 18.34
N GLN A 101 28.64 -27.34 18.88
CA GLN A 101 30.08 -27.14 19.02
C GLN A 101 30.87 -27.12 17.68
N GLU A 102 30.21 -26.85 16.57
CA GLU A 102 30.84 -26.64 15.25
C GLU A 102 31.41 -25.19 15.21
N ASP A 103 32.74 -25.00 15.24
CA ASP A 103 33.42 -23.70 15.18
C ASP A 103 32.79 -22.64 16.11
N ALA A 104 32.44 -23.02 17.33
CA ALA A 104 31.59 -22.25 18.23
C ALA A 104 32.09 -20.82 18.47
N GLU A 105 33.37 -20.64 18.72
CA GLU A 105 33.96 -19.30 18.97
C GLU A 105 33.86 -18.40 17.73
N GLN A 106 34.20 -18.93 16.55
CA GLN A 106 34.16 -18.21 15.28
C GLN A 106 32.70 -17.88 14.90
N ASN A 107 31.77 -18.80 15.14
CA ASN A 107 30.37 -18.59 14.87
C ASN A 107 29.72 -17.55 15.79
N LEU A 108 30.11 -17.47 17.03
CA LEU A 108 29.75 -16.37 17.94
C LEU A 108 30.21 -15.00 17.42
N VAL A 109 31.43 -14.91 16.90
CA VAL A 109 31.92 -13.69 16.25
C VAL A 109 31.10 -13.31 15.04
N ARG A 110 30.79 -14.31 14.15
CA ARG A 110 29.93 -14.09 12.96
C ARG A 110 28.54 -13.61 13.35
N ILE A 111 27.91 -14.24 14.34
CA ILE A 111 26.61 -13.80 14.88
C ILE A 111 26.67 -12.35 15.31
N ASN A 112 27.68 -11.95 16.11
CA ASN A 112 27.78 -10.59 16.58
C ASN A 112 27.98 -9.57 15.44
N GLN A 113 28.79 -9.90 14.44
CA GLN A 113 28.99 -9.03 13.27
C GLN A 113 27.71 -8.84 12.46
N ILE A 114 27.01 -9.94 12.12
CA ILE A 114 25.74 -9.90 11.37
C ILE A 114 24.68 -9.16 12.17
N TRP A 115 24.63 -9.38 13.50
CA TRP A 115 23.71 -8.70 14.39
C TRP A 115 23.88 -7.18 14.33
N HIS A 116 25.12 -6.71 14.50
CA HIS A 116 25.39 -5.26 14.46
C HIS A 116 25.25 -4.67 13.06
N SER A 117 25.49 -5.44 12.02
CA SER A 117 25.36 -4.96 10.65
C SER A 117 23.90 -4.78 10.24
N PHE A 118 22.97 -5.65 10.65
CA PHE A 118 21.61 -5.71 10.10
C PHE A 118 20.48 -5.61 11.13
N ILE A 119 20.70 -5.93 12.40
CA ILE A 119 19.62 -6.01 13.38
C ILE A 119 19.64 -4.82 14.35
N SER A 120 20.79 -4.45 14.89
CA SER A 120 20.87 -3.39 15.88
C SER A 120 22.17 -2.60 15.82
N ASN A 121 22.16 -1.41 16.41
CA ASN A 121 23.35 -0.63 16.68
C ASN A 121 23.40 -0.29 18.16
N LEU A 122 24.62 -0.28 18.74
CA LEU A 122 24.86 0.24 20.05
C LEU A 122 25.01 1.76 19.97
N ASP A 123 24.16 2.50 20.66
CA ASP A 123 24.30 3.95 20.79
C ASP A 123 25.57 4.27 21.63
N PRO A 124 26.56 4.97 21.07
CA PRO A 124 27.85 5.17 21.75
C PRO A 124 27.78 6.09 22.99
N VAL A 125 26.69 6.89 23.11
CA VAL A 125 26.52 7.84 24.23
C VAL A 125 25.78 7.17 25.38
N THR A 126 24.64 6.51 25.05
CA THR A 126 23.78 5.90 26.07
C THR A 126 24.17 4.45 26.40
N LEU A 127 24.99 3.83 25.56
CA LEU A 127 25.36 2.40 25.59
C LEU A 127 24.10 1.49 25.53
N LYS A 128 22.98 2.03 25.02
CA LYS A 128 21.76 1.26 24.80
C LYS A 128 21.72 0.77 23.36
N GLU A 129 21.27 -0.45 23.21
CA GLU A 129 21.03 -1.03 21.89
C GLU A 129 19.76 -0.43 21.28
N ARG A 130 19.86 -0.07 20.01
CA ARG A 130 18.72 0.33 19.18
C ARG A 130 18.60 -0.59 17.98
N TYR A 131 17.40 -1.05 17.74
CA TYR A 131 17.12 -1.92 16.60
C TYR A 131 16.96 -1.10 15.32
N LYS A 132 17.50 -1.61 14.22
CA LYS A 132 17.52 -0.91 12.93
C LYS A 132 16.16 -0.84 12.25
N LEU A 133 15.31 -1.85 12.45
CA LEU A 133 13.93 -1.87 11.98
C LEU A 133 12.98 -2.06 13.15
N SER A 134 12.01 -1.15 13.28
CA SER A 134 10.87 -1.25 14.18
C SER A 134 9.61 -1.36 13.34
N LEU A 135 8.76 -2.32 13.65
CA LEU A 135 7.50 -2.55 12.93
C LEU A 135 6.38 -1.64 13.48
N ASN A 136 5.17 -1.75 12.90
CA ASN A 136 3.99 -1.08 13.44
C ASN A 136 3.68 -1.57 14.87
N LYS A 137 2.77 -0.89 15.57
CA LYS A 137 2.51 -1.15 16.99
C LYS A 137 2.09 -2.60 17.29
N HIS A 138 1.31 -3.24 16.40
CA HIS A 138 0.80 -4.59 16.62
C HIS A 138 1.88 -5.66 16.40
N ASP A 139 2.65 -5.53 15.33
CA ASP A 139 3.68 -6.50 14.98
C ASP A 139 4.96 -6.30 15.81
N ASN A 140 5.23 -5.08 16.25
CA ASN A 140 6.49 -4.73 16.92
C ASN A 140 6.70 -5.48 18.24
N ASP A 141 5.67 -5.56 19.07
CA ASP A 141 5.75 -6.28 20.35
C ASP A 141 6.05 -7.77 20.12
N TYR A 142 5.41 -8.36 19.12
CA TYR A 142 5.66 -9.75 18.76
C TYR A 142 7.08 -9.92 18.19
N PHE A 143 7.45 -9.07 17.22
CA PHE A 143 8.75 -9.10 16.56
C PHE A 143 9.90 -9.05 17.57
N PHE A 144 9.90 -8.08 18.48
CA PHE A 144 10.95 -7.96 19.47
C PHE A 144 10.89 -9.04 20.55
N ASN A 145 9.76 -9.22 21.21
CA ASN A 145 9.68 -10.07 22.40
C ASN A 145 9.66 -11.57 22.07
N LYS A 146 9.28 -11.96 20.86
CA LYS A 146 9.13 -13.36 20.48
C LYS A 146 10.15 -13.86 19.47
N LEU A 147 10.75 -12.97 18.66
CA LEU A 147 11.76 -13.32 17.67
C LEU A 147 13.14 -12.72 18.01
N VAL A 148 13.24 -11.40 18.03
CA VAL A 148 14.55 -10.72 18.15
C VAL A 148 15.20 -10.96 19.52
N TYR A 149 14.48 -10.67 20.61
CA TYR A 149 15.02 -10.76 21.96
C TYR A 149 15.41 -12.19 22.38
N PRO A 150 14.60 -13.25 22.12
CA PRO A 150 15.03 -14.62 22.40
C PRO A 150 16.25 -15.05 21.60
N LEU A 151 16.36 -14.64 20.33
CA LEU A 151 17.55 -14.93 19.52
C LEU A 151 18.81 -14.25 20.10
N LYS A 152 18.69 -13.01 20.54
CA LYS A 152 19.78 -12.29 21.20
C LYS A 152 20.25 -12.98 22.48
N GLU A 153 19.32 -13.39 23.34
CA GLU A 153 19.63 -14.05 24.61
C GLU A 153 19.91 -15.56 24.46
N GLN A 154 20.07 -16.04 23.23
CA GLN A 154 20.32 -17.45 22.94
C GLN A 154 19.26 -18.40 23.54
N LYS A 155 18.01 -17.93 23.66
CA LYS A 155 16.87 -18.74 24.11
C LYS A 155 16.19 -19.42 22.93
N ASN A 156 15.61 -20.59 23.16
CA ASN A 156 14.82 -21.28 22.15
C ASN A 156 13.52 -20.52 21.86
N LEU A 157 13.21 -20.37 20.58
CA LEU A 157 11.96 -19.78 20.14
C LEU A 157 10.79 -20.71 20.48
N LYS A 158 9.71 -20.12 21.02
CA LYS A 158 8.48 -20.89 21.32
C LYS A 158 7.62 -20.93 20.05
N LYS A 159 7.06 -22.10 19.75
CA LYS A 159 6.11 -22.28 18.65
C LYS A 159 4.90 -21.36 18.85
N ASP A 160 4.51 -20.68 17.78
CA ASP A 160 3.40 -19.75 17.77
C ASP A 160 2.68 -19.77 16.42
N ASP A 161 1.42 -19.35 16.39
CA ASP A 161 0.62 -19.25 15.18
C ASP A 161 0.71 -17.88 14.48
N ASN A 162 1.48 -16.96 15.03
CA ASN A 162 1.68 -15.63 14.45
C ASN A 162 2.33 -15.70 13.06
N LYS A 163 1.93 -14.82 12.16
CA LYS A 163 2.43 -14.77 10.77
C LYS A 163 3.93 -14.52 10.68
N LEU A 164 4.47 -13.58 11.47
CA LEU A 164 5.90 -13.29 11.51
C LEU A 164 6.72 -14.53 11.88
N TYR A 165 6.24 -15.31 12.86
CA TYR A 165 6.90 -16.55 13.25
C TYR A 165 6.83 -17.62 12.13
N LYS A 166 5.68 -17.75 11.46
CA LYS A 166 5.54 -18.68 10.32
C LYS A 166 6.48 -18.33 9.18
N PHE A 167 6.65 -17.04 8.89
CA PHE A 167 7.57 -16.59 7.84
C PHE A 167 9.04 -16.71 8.26
N PHE A 168 9.35 -16.44 9.53
CA PHE A 168 10.67 -16.74 10.08
C PHE A 168 11.01 -18.24 9.94
N LEU A 169 10.11 -19.14 10.36
CA LEU A 169 10.31 -20.59 10.21
C LEU A 169 10.44 -21.02 8.75
N TRP A 170 9.73 -20.37 7.86
CA TRP A 170 9.83 -20.65 6.44
C TRP A 170 11.24 -20.33 5.92
N PHE A 171 11.82 -19.19 6.27
CA PHE A 171 13.21 -18.84 5.96
C PHE A 171 14.20 -19.77 6.66
N ASP A 172 13.98 -20.07 7.93
CA ASP A 172 14.83 -20.98 8.70
C ASP A 172 14.94 -22.36 8.05
N ASN A 173 13.83 -22.90 7.58
CA ASN A 173 13.82 -24.14 6.83
C ASN A 173 14.58 -24.01 5.48
N LYS A 174 14.37 -22.92 4.74
CA LYS A 174 15.10 -22.70 3.46
C LYS A 174 16.60 -22.61 3.69
N VAL A 175 17.07 -21.88 4.70
CA VAL A 175 18.48 -21.77 5.05
C VAL A 175 19.04 -23.14 5.52
N SER A 176 18.30 -23.86 6.34
CA SER A 176 18.69 -25.20 6.79
C SER A 176 18.86 -26.18 5.62
N VAL A 177 17.99 -26.09 4.61
CA VAL A 177 18.11 -26.93 3.39
C VAL A 177 19.38 -26.58 2.60
N LEU A 178 19.74 -25.30 2.48
CA LEU A 178 21.01 -24.90 1.86
C LEU A 178 22.22 -25.51 2.57
N LEU A 179 22.19 -25.59 3.91
CA LEU A 179 23.28 -26.15 4.70
C LEU A 179 23.44 -27.67 4.50
N GLN A 180 22.40 -28.40 4.08
CA GLN A 180 22.50 -29.85 3.82
C GLN A 180 23.47 -30.16 2.69
N GLY A 181 23.69 -29.24 1.75
CA GLY A 181 24.66 -29.37 0.66
C GLY A 181 26.09 -28.97 1.04
N VAL A 182 26.32 -28.47 2.26
CA VAL A 182 27.62 -27.96 2.72
C VAL A 182 28.27 -28.96 3.66
N ASN A 183 29.41 -29.54 3.25
CA ASN A 183 30.10 -30.60 4.00
C ASN A 183 31.06 -30.07 5.06
N SER A 184 31.62 -28.86 4.90
CA SER A 184 32.54 -28.20 5.84
C SER A 184 32.30 -26.69 5.88
N ASP A 185 32.77 -26.04 6.94
CA ASP A 185 32.77 -24.58 7.07
C ASP A 185 31.37 -23.95 6.94
N LYS A 186 30.32 -24.62 7.45
CA LYS A 186 28.93 -24.17 7.39
C LYS A 186 28.74 -22.75 7.90
N GLY A 187 29.46 -22.38 8.99
CA GLY A 187 29.41 -21.04 9.54
C GLY A 187 29.99 -19.97 8.60
N GLN A 188 31.07 -20.30 7.90
CA GLN A 188 31.64 -19.43 6.88
C GLN A 188 30.69 -19.31 5.67
N PHE A 189 30.10 -20.40 5.24
CA PHE A 189 29.09 -20.41 4.17
C PHE A 189 27.93 -19.46 4.49
N LEU A 190 27.35 -19.54 5.70
CA LEU A 190 26.25 -18.67 6.14
C LEU A 190 26.67 -17.19 6.19
N ALA A 191 27.87 -16.90 6.67
CA ALA A 191 28.38 -15.53 6.66
C ALA A 191 28.55 -15.01 5.22
N SER A 192 29.17 -15.79 4.34
CA SER A 192 29.31 -15.44 2.92
C SER A 192 27.96 -15.26 2.22
N PHE A 193 26.97 -16.09 2.55
CA PHE A 193 25.60 -15.94 2.04
C PHE A 193 25.01 -14.57 2.41
N VAL A 194 25.12 -14.13 3.67
CA VAL A 194 24.66 -12.79 4.10
C VAL A 194 25.45 -11.67 3.42
N GLU A 195 26.75 -11.83 3.28
CA GLU A 195 27.59 -10.86 2.58
C GLU A 195 27.15 -10.69 1.12
N SER A 196 27.07 -11.81 0.38
CA SER A 196 26.67 -11.80 -1.04
C SER A 196 25.26 -11.22 -1.22
N LEU A 197 24.28 -11.70 -0.46
CA LEU A 197 22.91 -11.17 -0.57
C LEU A 197 22.86 -9.66 -0.27
N SER A 198 23.63 -9.19 0.73
CA SER A 198 23.58 -7.79 1.14
C SER A 198 24.25 -6.84 0.14
N ASP A 199 25.22 -7.33 -0.61
CA ASP A 199 25.91 -6.57 -1.65
C ASP A 199 25.23 -6.65 -3.01
N SER A 200 24.50 -7.75 -3.28
CA SER A 200 23.87 -8.00 -4.58
C SER A 200 22.43 -7.52 -4.69
N LEU A 201 21.69 -7.37 -3.57
CA LEU A 201 20.32 -6.84 -3.60
C LEU A 201 20.30 -5.32 -3.57
N PHE A 202 19.68 -4.70 -4.58
CA PHE A 202 19.62 -3.24 -4.76
C PHE A 202 18.20 -2.70 -4.75
N PHE A 203 18.05 -1.50 -4.19
CA PHE A 203 16.80 -0.76 -4.13
C PHE A 203 16.99 0.64 -4.70
N THR A 204 15.96 1.16 -5.36
CA THR A 204 15.82 2.60 -5.55
C THR A 204 15.20 3.18 -4.28
N VAL A 205 15.98 3.96 -3.55
CA VAL A 205 15.55 4.61 -2.31
C VAL A 205 15.16 6.04 -2.64
N ILE A 206 13.91 6.39 -2.37
CA ILE A 206 13.40 7.75 -2.49
C ILE A 206 13.19 8.28 -1.08
N THR A 207 13.92 9.33 -0.70
CA THR A 207 13.80 9.98 0.61
C THR A 207 13.11 11.32 0.46
N ILE A 208 12.09 11.56 1.27
CA ILE A 208 11.25 12.75 1.30
C ILE A 208 11.24 13.38 2.69
N ASN A 209 10.83 14.63 2.80
CA ASN A 209 10.81 15.38 4.05
C ASN A 209 9.39 15.63 4.59
N ASP A 210 8.37 15.53 3.75
CA ASP A 210 6.97 15.76 4.15
C ASP A 210 5.96 14.82 3.49
N ASP A 211 4.77 14.72 4.06
CA ASP A 211 3.71 13.84 3.59
C ASP A 211 3.15 14.23 2.23
N ASN A 212 3.13 15.52 1.86
CA ASN A 212 2.58 15.95 0.58
C ASN A 212 3.46 15.46 -0.57
N GLU A 213 4.77 15.35 -0.33
CA GLU A 213 5.70 14.75 -1.27
C GLU A 213 5.55 13.25 -1.36
N ALA A 214 5.34 12.58 -0.20
CA ALA A 214 5.01 11.15 -0.17
C ALA A 214 3.86 10.83 -1.12
N TYR A 215 2.80 11.61 -1.07
CA TYR A 215 1.62 11.40 -1.90
C TYR A 215 1.87 11.59 -3.38
N LYS A 216 2.64 12.62 -3.73
CA LYS A 216 3.00 12.85 -5.14
C LYS A 216 3.79 11.68 -5.68
N VAL A 217 4.77 11.19 -4.92
CA VAL A 217 5.59 10.04 -5.30
C VAL A 217 4.74 8.77 -5.38
N LEU A 218 3.98 8.44 -4.33
CA LEU A 218 3.12 7.25 -4.31
C LEU A 218 2.06 7.27 -5.41
N GLY A 219 1.49 8.44 -5.71
CA GLY A 219 0.51 8.60 -6.79
C GLY A 219 1.09 8.38 -8.20
N THR A 220 2.41 8.46 -8.37
CA THR A 220 3.09 8.13 -9.63
C THR A 220 3.53 6.66 -9.71
N LEU A 221 3.66 5.99 -8.57
CA LEU A 221 4.05 4.59 -8.47
C LEU A 221 2.80 3.72 -8.60
N ASN A 222 2.51 3.24 -9.79
CA ASN A 222 1.31 2.44 -10.08
C ASN A 222 1.50 0.96 -9.66
N THR A 223 1.74 0.71 -8.37
CA THR A 223 1.88 -0.64 -7.79
C THR A 223 0.80 -0.89 -6.74
N SER A 224 0.46 -2.16 -6.49
CA SER A 224 -0.47 -2.52 -5.40
C SER A 224 0.02 -2.05 -4.03
N HIS A 225 1.31 -2.11 -3.78
CA HIS A 225 1.92 -1.63 -2.53
C HIS A 225 1.81 -0.11 -2.36
N SER A 226 1.93 0.67 -3.45
CA SER A 226 1.75 2.13 -3.38
C SER A 226 0.29 2.50 -3.10
N THR A 227 -0.66 1.72 -3.61
CA THR A 227 -2.10 1.93 -3.34
C THR A 227 -2.41 1.76 -1.86
N ASN A 228 -1.91 0.69 -1.23
CA ASN A 228 -2.11 0.44 0.20
C ASN A 228 -1.46 1.53 1.05
N ALA A 229 -0.25 1.95 0.73
CA ALA A 229 0.42 3.05 1.42
C ALA A 229 -0.40 4.36 1.36
N VAL A 230 -1.05 4.67 0.22
CA VAL A 230 -1.94 5.85 0.11
C VAL A 230 -3.19 5.70 0.98
N ILE A 231 -3.78 4.50 1.05
CA ILE A 231 -4.95 4.22 1.92
C ILE A 231 -4.57 4.42 3.39
N ASP A 232 -3.45 3.87 3.81
CA ASP A 232 -2.94 3.96 5.17
C ASP A 232 -2.63 5.42 5.56
N LEU A 233 -2.01 6.17 4.66
CA LEU A 233 -1.72 7.58 4.88
C LEU A 233 -3.00 8.43 4.97
N LEU A 234 -4.01 8.15 4.15
CA LEU A 234 -5.31 8.83 4.21
C LEU A 234 -6.02 8.51 5.52
N LYS A 235 -6.04 7.23 5.92
CA LYS A 235 -6.57 6.78 7.21
C LYS A 235 -5.91 7.54 8.36
N ASN A 236 -4.57 7.53 8.38
CA ASN A 236 -3.81 8.19 9.43
C ASN A 236 -4.12 9.68 9.53
N TYR A 237 -4.14 10.38 8.39
CA TYR A 237 -4.49 11.80 8.39
C TYR A 237 -5.87 12.04 9.02
N LEU A 238 -6.90 11.32 8.56
CA LEU A 238 -8.26 11.52 9.05
C LEU A 238 -8.39 11.19 10.54
N LEU A 239 -7.82 10.07 10.99
CA LEU A 239 -7.94 9.65 12.38
C LEU A 239 -7.08 10.48 13.33
N SER A 240 -5.88 10.92 12.94
CA SER A 240 -5.04 11.79 13.76
C SER A 240 -5.63 13.17 13.96
N GLU A 241 -6.31 13.72 12.94
CA GLU A 241 -7.03 15.00 13.07
C GLU A 241 -8.23 14.88 14.03
N VAL A 242 -8.92 13.75 14.04
CA VAL A 242 -9.99 13.48 15.01
C VAL A 242 -9.43 13.34 16.42
N ASP A 243 -8.38 12.54 16.60
CA ASP A 243 -7.72 12.31 17.89
C ASP A 243 -7.19 13.60 18.52
N ALA A 244 -6.63 14.49 17.71
CA ALA A 244 -6.12 15.79 18.16
C ALA A 244 -7.23 16.75 18.61
N GLN A 245 -8.47 16.60 18.15
CA GLN A 245 -9.58 17.50 18.39
C GLN A 245 -10.64 16.93 19.34
N CYS A 246 -10.73 15.62 19.50
CA CYS A 246 -11.72 14.94 20.32
C CYS A 246 -11.11 14.41 21.62
N THR A 247 -11.86 14.55 22.71
CA THR A 247 -11.51 13.96 24.02
C THR A 247 -12.07 12.56 24.21
N ASP A 248 -12.94 12.07 23.30
CA ASP A 248 -13.56 10.75 23.38
C ASP A 248 -12.81 9.74 22.46
N LEU A 249 -12.02 8.89 23.09
CA LEU A 249 -11.30 7.80 22.42
C LEU A 249 -12.22 6.81 21.68
N ASN A 250 -13.52 6.75 22.05
CA ASN A 250 -14.48 5.87 21.38
C ASN A 250 -14.81 6.36 19.96
N GLU A 251 -14.80 7.67 19.72
CA GLU A 251 -15.13 8.23 18.40
C GLU A 251 -14.10 7.81 17.34
N VAL A 252 -12.81 7.91 17.66
CA VAL A 252 -11.73 7.46 16.78
C VAL A 252 -11.88 5.97 16.45
N ALA A 253 -12.10 5.14 17.47
CA ALA A 253 -12.26 3.69 17.27
C ALA A 253 -13.49 3.32 16.42
N VAL A 254 -14.58 4.10 16.51
CA VAL A 254 -15.77 3.89 15.66
C VAL A 254 -15.47 4.26 14.20
N LEU A 255 -14.80 5.38 13.96
CA LEU A 255 -14.43 5.81 12.61
C LEU A 255 -13.41 4.85 11.97
N GLU A 256 -12.45 4.37 12.75
CA GLU A 256 -11.51 3.37 12.32
C GLU A 256 -12.20 2.07 11.87
N LYS A 257 -13.12 1.54 12.68
CA LYS A 257 -13.90 0.36 12.31
C LYS A 257 -14.70 0.54 11.02
N LYS A 258 -15.30 1.72 10.80
CA LYS A 258 -16.02 2.03 9.57
C LYS A 258 -15.07 2.03 8.37
N TRP A 259 -13.88 2.64 8.52
CA TRP A 259 -12.85 2.65 7.49
C TRP A 259 -12.42 1.24 7.11
N ASP A 260 -12.02 0.44 8.10
CA ASP A 260 -11.56 -0.93 7.88
C ASP A 260 -12.65 -1.82 7.27
N PHE A 261 -13.90 -1.63 7.68
CA PHE A 261 -15.04 -2.29 7.06
C PHE A 261 -15.15 -2.00 5.56
N MET A 262 -15.00 -0.73 5.16
CA MET A 262 -15.07 -0.33 3.75
C MET A 262 -13.89 -0.88 2.93
N VAL A 263 -12.68 -0.79 3.47
CA VAL A 263 -11.47 -1.33 2.83
C VAL A 263 -11.61 -2.85 2.61
N ASN A 264 -12.03 -3.58 3.63
CA ASN A 264 -12.22 -5.03 3.55
C ASN A 264 -13.29 -5.44 2.53
N ARG A 265 -14.36 -4.66 2.36
CA ARG A 265 -15.44 -4.94 1.40
C ARG A 265 -15.05 -4.68 -0.06
N LEU A 266 -14.20 -3.70 -0.30
CA LEU A 266 -13.82 -3.27 -1.66
C LEU A 266 -12.49 -3.88 -2.13
N HIS A 267 -11.68 -4.38 -1.23
CA HIS A 267 -10.25 -4.67 -1.43
C HIS A 267 -9.45 -3.41 -1.82
N ASP A 268 -8.21 -3.35 -1.41
CA ASP A 268 -7.37 -2.14 -1.43
C ASP A 268 -7.34 -1.42 -2.79
N SER A 269 -7.22 -2.16 -3.88
CA SER A 269 -7.09 -1.57 -5.22
C SER A 269 -8.33 -0.80 -5.70
N LYS A 270 -9.52 -1.10 -5.18
CA LYS A 270 -10.77 -0.43 -5.56
C LYS A 270 -11.21 0.63 -4.56
N PHE A 271 -10.66 0.60 -3.36
CA PHE A 271 -11.06 1.53 -2.31
C PHE A 271 -10.70 2.98 -2.64
N LEU A 272 -9.50 3.25 -3.15
CA LEU A 272 -9.12 4.60 -3.57
C LEU A 272 -9.95 5.11 -4.74
N ASP A 273 -10.26 4.24 -5.71
CA ASP A 273 -11.18 4.59 -6.79
C ASP A 273 -12.55 4.96 -6.24
N TYR A 274 -13.06 4.17 -5.28
CA TYR A 274 -14.31 4.47 -4.60
C TYR A 274 -14.30 5.83 -3.88
N VAL A 275 -13.26 6.11 -3.10
CA VAL A 275 -13.14 7.41 -2.39
C VAL A 275 -13.12 8.57 -3.37
N ARG A 276 -12.40 8.43 -4.49
CA ARG A 276 -12.37 9.44 -5.55
C ARG A 276 -13.72 9.59 -6.25
N ASP A 277 -14.37 8.48 -6.61
CA ASP A 277 -15.67 8.51 -7.27
C ASP A 277 -16.76 9.09 -6.36
N TYR A 278 -16.71 8.76 -5.06
CA TYR A 278 -17.55 9.40 -4.06
C TYR A 278 -17.33 10.91 -4.00
N TRP A 279 -16.05 11.35 -3.93
CA TRP A 279 -15.70 12.77 -3.95
C TRP A 279 -16.25 13.45 -5.20
N ASN A 280 -15.90 12.94 -6.37
CA ASN A 280 -16.31 13.47 -7.66
C ASN A 280 -17.84 13.43 -7.87
N SER A 281 -18.56 12.58 -7.16
CA SER A 281 -20.03 12.51 -7.21
C SER A 281 -20.73 13.59 -6.39
N LYS A 282 -20.03 14.22 -5.43
CA LYS A 282 -20.57 15.22 -4.50
C LYS A 282 -19.99 16.61 -4.67
N TYR A 283 -18.72 16.68 -5.00
CA TYR A 283 -17.91 17.90 -5.03
C TYR A 283 -17.40 18.20 -6.43
N ASN A 284 -16.42 19.08 -6.53
CA ASN A 284 -15.77 19.37 -7.80
C ASN A 284 -14.89 18.18 -8.24
N TYR A 285 -14.80 18.00 -9.56
CA TYR A 285 -13.95 16.98 -10.16
C TYR A 285 -12.47 17.15 -9.77
N ILE A 286 -11.87 16.05 -9.35
CA ILE A 286 -10.43 15.94 -9.07
C ILE A 286 -9.84 14.69 -9.74
N ARG A 287 -8.56 14.76 -10.07
CA ARG A 287 -7.80 13.61 -10.56
C ARG A 287 -7.37 12.70 -9.39
N ALA A 288 -6.99 11.46 -9.71
CA ALA A 288 -6.49 10.51 -8.71
C ALA A 288 -5.29 11.08 -7.92
N SER A 289 -4.35 11.76 -8.60
CA SER A 289 -3.18 12.39 -7.97
C SER A 289 -3.51 13.58 -7.06
N GLU A 290 -4.71 14.14 -7.15
CA GLU A 290 -5.15 15.29 -6.37
C GLU A 290 -6.00 14.90 -5.16
N LEU A 291 -6.49 13.64 -5.10
CA LEU A 291 -7.45 13.17 -4.10
C LEU A 291 -7.01 13.52 -2.68
N LEU A 292 -5.82 13.11 -2.31
CA LEU A 292 -5.34 13.21 -0.94
C LEU A 292 -5.03 14.66 -0.54
N THR A 293 -4.41 15.42 -1.45
CA THR A 293 -4.16 16.85 -1.22
C THR A 293 -5.47 17.60 -1.05
N THR A 294 -6.48 17.23 -1.83
CA THR A 294 -7.81 17.87 -1.75
C THR A 294 -8.54 17.47 -0.46
N VAL A 295 -8.53 16.18 -0.10
CA VAL A 295 -9.14 15.71 1.15
C VAL A 295 -8.48 16.39 2.36
N LYS A 296 -7.15 16.47 2.40
CA LYS A 296 -6.42 17.18 3.47
C LYS A 296 -6.78 18.65 3.57
N LYS A 297 -7.07 19.28 2.47
CA LYS A 297 -7.43 20.72 2.45
C LYS A 297 -8.87 20.97 2.88
N GLU A 298 -9.80 20.13 2.46
CA GLU A 298 -11.23 20.37 2.61
C GLU A 298 -11.84 19.63 3.81
N VAL A 299 -11.23 18.52 4.28
CA VAL A 299 -11.74 17.66 5.34
C VAL A 299 -10.84 17.81 6.58
N VAL A 300 -10.96 18.96 7.25
CA VAL A 300 -10.00 19.41 8.28
C VAL A 300 -10.50 19.36 9.73
N ASN A 301 -11.81 19.19 9.98
CA ASN A 301 -12.38 19.18 11.33
C ASN A 301 -12.96 17.81 11.67
N SER A 302 -12.91 17.42 12.95
CA SER A 302 -13.43 16.11 13.40
C SER A 302 -14.88 15.85 12.93
N SER A 303 -15.77 16.85 13.02
CA SER A 303 -17.16 16.74 12.54
C SER A 303 -17.28 16.58 11.02
N VAL A 304 -16.41 17.24 10.24
CA VAL A 304 -16.36 17.11 8.78
C VAL A 304 -15.77 15.76 8.39
N ILE A 305 -14.76 15.30 9.12
CA ILE A 305 -14.16 13.96 8.94
C ILE A 305 -15.19 12.88 9.23
N ALA A 306 -15.90 12.96 10.36
CA ALA A 306 -16.95 12.00 10.70
C ALA A 306 -18.04 11.97 9.61
N THR A 307 -18.51 13.16 9.17
CA THR A 307 -19.50 13.27 8.08
C THR A 307 -18.98 12.69 6.75
N PHE A 308 -17.69 12.85 6.47
CA PHE A 308 -17.07 12.29 5.26
C PHE A 308 -17.01 10.77 5.32
N ILE A 309 -16.54 10.18 6.42
CA ILE A 309 -16.47 8.73 6.62
C ILE A 309 -17.88 8.12 6.66
N ASP A 310 -18.84 8.77 7.32
CA ASP A 310 -20.24 8.33 7.35
C ASP A 310 -20.86 8.35 5.96
N GLY A 311 -20.58 9.39 5.20
CA GLY A 311 -21.04 9.50 3.83
C GLY A 311 -20.46 8.43 2.91
N LEU A 312 -19.16 8.10 3.06
CA LEU A 312 -18.54 6.97 2.38
C LEU A 312 -19.23 5.66 2.78
N THR A 313 -19.41 5.43 4.09
CA THR A 313 -20.04 4.20 4.58
C THR A 313 -21.46 4.04 4.04
N TYR A 314 -22.24 5.12 3.99
CA TYR A 314 -23.61 5.11 3.48
C TYR A 314 -23.71 4.82 1.97
N GLU A 315 -22.77 5.34 1.18
CA GLU A 315 -22.78 5.17 -0.28
C GLU A 315 -22.12 3.87 -0.76
N LEU A 316 -21.49 3.13 0.15
CA LEU A 316 -20.72 1.92 -0.21
C LEU A 316 -21.58 0.89 -0.96
N ASP A 317 -22.77 0.60 -0.47
CA ASP A 317 -23.64 -0.41 -1.13
C ASP A 317 -24.11 0.06 -2.51
N ASN A 318 -24.37 1.37 -2.69
CA ASN A 318 -24.67 1.93 -4.01
C ASN A 318 -23.49 1.77 -4.99
N TYR A 319 -22.26 1.93 -4.51
CA TYR A 319 -21.08 1.72 -5.35
C TYR A 319 -20.84 0.23 -5.65
N LEU A 320 -21.03 -0.64 -4.67
CA LEU A 320 -20.95 -2.10 -4.87
C LEU A 320 -21.96 -2.57 -5.90
N ASP A 321 -23.19 -2.06 -5.89
CA ASP A 321 -24.20 -2.34 -6.90
C ASP A 321 -23.74 -1.97 -8.34
N LEU A 322 -22.95 -0.89 -8.48
CA LEU A 322 -22.41 -0.49 -9.78
C LEU A 322 -21.32 -1.44 -10.28
N ILE A 323 -20.41 -1.87 -9.39
CA ILE A 323 -19.25 -2.71 -9.77
C ILE A 323 -19.55 -4.21 -9.75
N HIS A 324 -20.61 -4.63 -9.02
CA HIS A 324 -21.11 -6.00 -8.94
C HIS A 324 -22.60 -6.11 -9.34
N PRO A 325 -22.96 -5.78 -10.60
CA PRO A 325 -24.35 -5.67 -11.01
C PRO A 325 -25.18 -6.93 -10.82
N HIS A 326 -24.57 -8.12 -10.88
CA HIS A 326 -25.27 -9.39 -10.69
C HIS A 326 -25.84 -9.56 -9.28
N GLU A 327 -25.15 -9.01 -8.27
CA GLU A 327 -25.55 -9.08 -6.87
C GLU A 327 -26.48 -7.92 -6.46
N SER A 328 -26.66 -6.94 -7.35
CA SER A 328 -27.43 -5.73 -7.09
C SER A 328 -28.93 -5.93 -7.17
N SER A 329 -29.68 -4.98 -6.61
CA SER A 329 -31.14 -4.91 -6.71
C SER A 329 -31.67 -4.27 -8.00
N TYR A 330 -30.81 -3.96 -8.96
CA TYR A 330 -31.21 -3.38 -10.25
C TYR A 330 -32.06 -4.35 -11.08
N ASP A 331 -32.92 -3.79 -11.95
CA ASP A 331 -33.60 -4.57 -12.96
C ASP A 331 -32.62 -5.16 -14.00
N GLU A 332 -33.05 -6.18 -14.74
CA GLU A 332 -32.21 -6.91 -15.68
C GLU A 332 -31.61 -6.03 -16.78
N ARG A 333 -32.30 -4.97 -17.19
CA ARG A 333 -31.82 -4.01 -18.18
C ARG A 333 -30.65 -3.21 -17.63
N ASN A 334 -30.77 -2.69 -16.42
CA ASN A 334 -29.72 -1.94 -15.77
C ASN A 334 -28.52 -2.83 -15.43
N LYS A 335 -28.74 -4.06 -14.96
CA LYS A 335 -27.68 -5.07 -14.76
C LYS A 335 -26.91 -5.33 -16.05
N SER A 336 -27.64 -5.53 -17.17
CA SER A 336 -27.02 -5.73 -18.49
C SER A 336 -26.17 -4.53 -18.90
N ASN A 337 -26.70 -3.31 -18.77
CA ASN A 337 -25.99 -2.08 -19.10
C ASN A 337 -24.71 -1.89 -18.26
N LEU A 338 -24.77 -2.12 -16.95
CA LEU A 338 -23.60 -2.04 -16.06
C LEU A 338 -22.55 -3.12 -16.39
N ASN A 339 -23.00 -4.33 -16.76
CA ASN A 339 -22.11 -5.38 -17.23
C ASN A 339 -21.38 -5.02 -18.53
N ILE A 340 -22.06 -4.31 -19.43
CA ILE A 340 -21.43 -3.78 -20.66
C ILE A 340 -20.32 -2.78 -20.29
N LEU A 341 -20.58 -1.81 -19.40
CA LEU A 341 -19.57 -0.86 -18.94
C LEU A 341 -18.37 -1.56 -18.31
N LYS A 342 -18.62 -2.59 -17.50
CA LYS A 342 -17.56 -3.41 -16.88
C LYS A 342 -16.71 -4.14 -17.93
N LYS A 343 -17.33 -4.72 -18.96
CA LYS A 343 -16.63 -5.38 -20.07
C LYS A 343 -15.81 -4.40 -20.91
N LEU A 344 -16.33 -3.19 -21.14
CA LEU A 344 -15.62 -2.10 -21.83
C LEU A 344 -14.57 -1.41 -20.92
N LYS A 345 -14.43 -1.81 -19.66
CA LYS A 345 -13.51 -1.21 -18.66
C LYS A 345 -13.70 0.31 -18.50
N VAL A 346 -14.91 0.81 -18.64
CA VAL A 346 -15.24 2.23 -18.52
C VAL A 346 -15.73 2.51 -17.10
N SER A 347 -14.81 2.86 -16.20
CA SER A 347 -15.12 3.25 -14.82
C SER A 347 -15.30 4.77 -14.65
N GLN A 348 -14.96 5.58 -15.66
CA GLN A 348 -14.98 7.05 -15.63
C GLN A 348 -16.37 7.64 -15.38
N ALA A 349 -17.42 6.86 -15.61
CA ALA A 349 -18.79 7.27 -15.35
C ALA A 349 -19.31 6.95 -13.94
N TYR A 350 -18.55 6.25 -13.08
CA TYR A 350 -19.07 5.78 -11.80
C TYR A 350 -19.41 6.94 -10.84
N ALA A 351 -18.62 8.00 -10.83
CA ALA A 351 -18.95 9.21 -10.08
C ALA A 351 -20.29 9.82 -10.51
N LEU A 352 -20.54 9.89 -11.82
CA LEU A 352 -21.81 10.38 -12.37
C LEU A 352 -22.97 9.42 -12.02
N LEU A 353 -22.77 8.13 -12.11
CA LEU A 353 -23.79 7.13 -11.76
C LEU A 353 -24.13 7.15 -10.28
N LEU A 354 -23.16 7.33 -9.37
CA LEU A 354 -23.41 7.54 -7.95
C LEU A 354 -24.22 8.80 -7.69
N CYS A 355 -23.89 9.91 -8.34
CA CYS A 355 -24.65 11.15 -8.25
C CYS A 355 -26.09 10.94 -8.77
N ALA A 356 -26.24 10.28 -9.91
CA ALA A 356 -27.53 9.99 -10.54
C ALA A 356 -28.40 9.10 -9.65
N LYS A 357 -27.83 8.08 -9.01
CA LYS A 357 -28.56 7.20 -8.07
C LYS A 357 -29.17 7.97 -6.90
N ARG A 358 -28.47 8.99 -6.41
CA ARG A 358 -28.97 9.85 -5.31
C ARG A 358 -30.02 10.88 -5.74
N LYS A 359 -29.89 11.40 -6.96
CA LYS A 359 -30.61 12.62 -7.39
C LYS A 359 -31.78 12.35 -8.33
N LEU A 360 -31.73 11.26 -9.07
CA LEU A 360 -32.68 10.98 -10.15
C LEU A 360 -33.70 9.90 -9.79
N SER A 361 -34.81 9.89 -10.48
CA SER A 361 -35.74 8.76 -10.45
C SER A 361 -35.10 7.50 -11.05
N ALA A 362 -35.59 6.31 -10.69
CA ALA A 362 -35.10 5.05 -11.27
C ALA A 362 -35.20 5.03 -12.81
N ASN A 363 -36.25 5.61 -13.36
CA ASN A 363 -36.44 5.71 -14.81
C ASN A 363 -35.41 6.63 -15.46
N ASP A 364 -35.13 7.78 -14.86
CA ASP A 364 -34.16 8.73 -15.41
C ASP A 364 -32.70 8.23 -15.23
N PHE A 365 -32.41 7.51 -14.14
CA PHE A 365 -31.16 6.77 -13.98
C PHE A 365 -30.97 5.77 -15.13
N SER A 366 -31.99 4.97 -15.46
CA SER A 366 -31.93 3.98 -16.54
C SER A 366 -31.71 4.61 -17.92
N LYS A 367 -32.34 5.78 -18.17
CA LYS A 367 -32.10 6.55 -19.40
C LYS A 367 -30.67 7.05 -19.51
N LEU A 368 -30.13 7.63 -18.42
CA LEU A 368 -28.76 8.12 -18.36
C LEU A 368 -27.76 6.98 -18.54
N LEU A 369 -27.93 5.88 -17.80
CA LEU A 369 -27.08 4.69 -17.91
C LEU A 369 -27.06 4.15 -19.35
N THR A 370 -28.22 4.05 -20.00
CA THR A 370 -28.29 3.62 -21.39
C THR A 370 -27.53 4.56 -22.34
N GLN A 371 -27.58 5.88 -22.08
CA GLN A 371 -26.81 6.85 -22.86
C GLN A 371 -25.32 6.73 -22.64
N ILE A 372 -24.88 6.54 -21.38
CA ILE A 372 -23.47 6.32 -21.03
C ILE A 372 -22.93 5.07 -21.75
N VAL A 373 -23.66 3.96 -21.72
CA VAL A 373 -23.30 2.72 -22.45
C VAL A 373 -23.15 2.99 -23.94
N SER A 374 -24.10 3.71 -24.54
CA SER A 374 -24.05 4.06 -25.97
C SER A 374 -22.82 4.90 -26.33
N VAL A 375 -22.44 5.83 -25.48
CA VAL A 375 -21.22 6.66 -25.64
C VAL A 375 -19.98 5.80 -25.45
N SER A 376 -19.93 5.00 -24.39
CA SER A 376 -18.78 4.12 -24.08
C SER A 376 -18.49 3.12 -25.21
N PHE A 377 -19.52 2.55 -25.80
CA PHE A 377 -19.36 1.66 -26.95
C PHE A 377 -18.72 2.36 -28.16
N ARG A 378 -19.03 3.65 -28.36
CA ARG A 378 -18.42 4.44 -29.46
C ARG A 378 -16.94 4.71 -29.21
N PHE A 379 -16.53 4.94 -27.96
CA PHE A 379 -15.10 5.07 -27.62
C PHE A 379 -14.32 3.82 -28.02
N GLU A 380 -14.79 2.65 -27.63
CA GLU A 380 -14.12 1.37 -27.91
C GLU A 380 -14.08 1.08 -29.42
N SER A 381 -15.18 1.38 -30.15
CA SER A 381 -15.32 1.02 -31.56
C SER A 381 -14.65 2.00 -32.52
N PHE A 382 -14.49 3.27 -32.16
CA PHE A 382 -14.04 4.33 -33.08
C PHE A 382 -12.81 5.10 -32.61
N CYS A 383 -12.14 4.67 -31.52
CA CYS A 383 -10.98 5.34 -30.95
C CYS A 383 -11.16 6.86 -30.76
N LEU A 384 -12.38 7.28 -30.39
CA LEU A 384 -12.73 8.68 -30.20
C LEU A 384 -12.25 9.16 -28.85
N ASP A 385 -11.59 10.31 -28.80
CA ASP A 385 -11.19 11.11 -27.63
C ASP A 385 -10.61 10.37 -26.41
N SER A 386 -9.93 11.05 -25.50
CA SER A 386 -9.39 10.42 -24.31
C SER A 386 -10.48 10.10 -23.28
N LEU A 387 -10.43 8.92 -22.66
CA LEU A 387 -11.28 8.55 -21.54
C LEU A 387 -11.20 9.58 -20.37
N LEU A 388 -10.09 10.32 -20.28
CA LEU A 388 -9.91 11.42 -19.32
C LEU A 388 -10.86 12.60 -19.62
N ASP A 389 -11.13 12.90 -20.89
CA ASP A 389 -12.04 13.97 -21.24
C ASP A 389 -13.50 13.55 -20.97
N PHE A 390 -13.81 12.28 -21.17
CA PHE A 390 -15.11 11.72 -20.77
C PHE A 390 -15.34 11.81 -19.25
N GLU A 391 -14.32 11.53 -18.44
CA GLU A 391 -14.40 11.66 -16.97
C GLU A 391 -14.67 13.11 -16.55
N LYS A 392 -14.00 14.08 -17.17
CA LYS A 392 -14.25 15.53 -16.93
C LYS A 392 -15.68 15.92 -17.31
N ASP A 393 -16.21 15.40 -18.42
CA ASP A 393 -17.57 15.66 -18.84
C ASP A 393 -18.61 15.05 -17.90
N CYS A 394 -18.34 13.85 -17.39
CA CYS A 394 -19.12 13.27 -16.30
C CYS A 394 -19.11 14.18 -15.05
N GLY A 395 -17.95 14.71 -14.68
CA GLY A 395 -17.79 15.68 -13.58
C GLY A 395 -18.56 16.98 -13.83
N PHE A 396 -18.58 17.50 -15.07
CA PHE A 396 -19.39 18.65 -15.44
C PHE A 396 -20.88 18.38 -15.24
N ILE A 397 -21.39 17.22 -15.67
CA ILE A 397 -22.80 16.84 -15.47
C ILE A 397 -23.12 16.72 -13.97
N VAL A 398 -22.23 16.11 -13.18
CA VAL A 398 -22.36 16.03 -11.73
C VAL A 398 -22.49 17.42 -11.11
N SER A 399 -21.64 18.37 -11.49
CA SER A 399 -21.70 19.75 -10.97
C SER A 399 -23.03 20.41 -11.26
N LYS A 400 -23.61 20.16 -12.43
CA LYS A 400 -24.94 20.66 -12.82
C LYS A 400 -26.06 20.00 -12.01
N LEU A 401 -26.02 18.68 -11.83
CA LEU A 401 -27.00 17.96 -11.00
C LEU A 401 -26.96 18.39 -9.52
N ASN A 402 -25.77 18.74 -9.01
CA ASN A 402 -25.60 19.17 -7.63
C ASN A 402 -25.94 20.67 -7.40
N SER A 403 -25.93 21.51 -8.43
CA SER A 403 -26.14 22.96 -8.31
C SER A 403 -27.56 23.37 -7.91
N GLY A 404 -28.52 22.44 -7.84
CA GLY A 404 -29.93 22.70 -7.47
C GLY A 404 -30.72 23.54 -8.49
N LYS A 405 -30.09 23.99 -9.58
CA LYS A 405 -30.76 24.62 -10.71
C LYS A 405 -31.52 23.57 -11.52
N GLN A 406 -32.58 23.95 -12.24
CA GLN A 406 -33.41 23.07 -13.09
C GLN A 406 -32.60 22.41 -14.24
N TYR A 407 -31.55 21.63 -13.90
CA TYR A 407 -30.85 20.84 -14.89
C TYR A 407 -31.56 19.49 -15.03
N LYS A 408 -32.14 19.27 -16.19
CA LYS A 408 -32.90 18.05 -16.45
C LYS A 408 -32.01 16.95 -16.99
N ILE A 409 -32.43 15.72 -16.83
CA ILE A 409 -31.72 14.57 -17.36
C ILE A 409 -31.59 14.61 -18.87
N GLU A 410 -32.58 15.19 -19.56
CA GLU A 410 -32.58 15.39 -21.00
C GLU A 410 -31.43 16.28 -21.46
N ASP A 411 -31.04 17.28 -20.63
CA ASP A 411 -29.92 18.18 -20.94
C ASP A 411 -28.60 17.41 -20.85
N ALA A 412 -28.44 16.53 -19.86
CA ALA A 412 -27.26 15.66 -19.71
C ALA A 412 -27.15 14.67 -20.89
N ILE A 413 -28.25 14.04 -21.24
CA ILE A 413 -28.31 13.11 -22.39
C ILE A 413 -27.99 13.84 -23.68
N TYR A 414 -28.58 15.03 -23.89
CA TYR A 414 -28.31 15.86 -25.06
C TYR A 414 -26.84 16.26 -25.13
N TYR A 415 -26.26 16.73 -24.02
CA TYR A 415 -24.85 17.09 -23.95
C TYR A 415 -23.94 15.92 -24.38
N LEU A 416 -24.13 14.74 -23.79
CA LEU A 416 -23.38 13.55 -24.14
C LEU A 416 -23.55 13.13 -25.61
N ARG A 417 -24.76 13.22 -26.12
CA ARG A 417 -25.04 12.90 -27.53
C ARG A 417 -24.37 13.85 -28.53
N GLN A 418 -24.37 15.15 -28.22
CA GLN A 418 -23.78 16.15 -29.14
C GLN A 418 -22.24 16.04 -29.10
N LYS A 419 -21.68 15.90 -27.92
CA LYS A 419 -20.22 15.88 -27.76
C LYS A 419 -19.58 14.62 -28.35
N TYR A 420 -20.24 13.48 -28.22
CA TYR A 420 -19.75 12.18 -28.68
C TYR A 420 -20.50 11.67 -29.90
N LYS A 421 -20.86 12.59 -30.80
CA LYS A 421 -21.49 12.27 -32.06
C LYS A 421 -20.45 11.74 -33.04
N VAL A 422 -20.69 10.53 -33.59
CA VAL A 422 -19.90 10.02 -34.70
C VAL A 422 -20.23 10.84 -35.92
N ASN A 423 -19.28 11.56 -36.49
CA ASN A 423 -19.46 12.21 -37.79
C ASN A 423 -19.67 11.12 -38.86
N SER A 424 -20.74 11.19 -39.59
CA SER A 424 -21.11 10.27 -40.68
C SER A 424 -20.24 10.39 -41.93
N SER A 425 -18.99 10.87 -41.77
CA SER A 425 -18.04 11.06 -42.84
C SER A 425 -16.79 10.18 -42.68
N LEU A 426 -16.96 8.98 -42.09
CA LEU A 426 -15.99 7.88 -42.19
C LEU A 426 -16.62 6.75 -42.96
#